data_7413ff9f79b496453261d3676e8014ab
#
_entry.id   7413ff9f79b496453261d3676e8014ab
#
_cell.length_a   1.000
_cell.length_b   1.000
_cell.length_c   1.000
_cell.angle_alpha   90.00
_cell.angle_beta   90.00
_cell.angle_gamma   90.00
#
_symmetry.space_group_name_H-M   'P 1'
#
loop_
_entity.id
_entity.type
_entity.pdbx_description
1 polymer ?
#
loop_
_entity_poly.entity_id
_entity_poly.type
_entity_poly.pdbx_seq_one_letter_code
_entity_poly.pdbx_strand_id
1 'polypeptide(L)'
;PLVDGLSDFLQSKGIKTFGPSQAAAQLEGSKTFSKDFFIKYGIPTAGYSSFDDFETAKAHLEVVDYPTVVKADGLAAGKGVIICGNKDEASEALKNIFQDQTFGEAGNRVVIEDFLQGEEASFIAVVSKDKIVPLATSQDHKAVGEGDVGLNTGGMGAYSPAPIVDARMHQKILDEVMEPTMKGLINEGSPYLGFLYAGVMIHNGELKVLEFNCRFGDPETQPILLRLKSSLVQLCLYAIDNKLELYESEWDKRHSCGVVIASEGYPEKYLSNQEVEFQELHSDSMKLFHAGTTLENNKVMTSGGRVFCATALGANLKEAQTAAYTLVHSVSFNGAFCRTDIGYKGIK
;
A
#
# COMPACT_ATOMS: atom_id res chain seq x y z
N PRO A 1 9.56 -6.88 -10.17
CA PRO A 1 10.10 -6.41 -11.47
C PRO A 1 10.81 -5.06 -11.38
N LEU A 2 10.26 -4.05 -10.63
CA LEU A 2 10.91 -2.74 -10.49
C LEU A 2 12.25 -2.86 -9.74
N VAL A 3 12.25 -3.59 -8.63
CA VAL A 3 13.45 -3.89 -7.83
C VAL A 3 14.47 -4.71 -8.62
N ASP A 4 14.01 -5.47 -9.61
CA ASP A 4 14.86 -6.27 -10.50
C ASP A 4 15.35 -5.49 -11.73
N GLY A 5 15.07 -4.17 -11.81
CA GLY A 5 15.59 -3.29 -12.86
C GLY A 5 14.78 -3.28 -14.16
N LEU A 6 13.47 -3.61 -14.13
CA LEU A 6 12.63 -3.59 -15.34
C LEU A 6 12.64 -2.21 -16.03
N SER A 7 12.56 -1.12 -15.26
CA SER A 7 12.60 0.24 -15.82
C SER A 7 13.90 0.54 -16.52
N ASP A 8 15.04 0.18 -15.91
CA ASP A 8 16.37 0.37 -16.47
C ASP A 8 16.55 -0.46 -17.76
N PHE A 9 16.07 -1.71 -17.73
CA PHE A 9 16.09 -2.58 -18.91
C PHE A 9 15.29 -1.98 -20.08
N LEU A 10 14.06 -1.55 -19.86
CA LEU A 10 13.19 -0.95 -20.89
C LEU A 10 13.81 0.35 -21.44
N GLN A 11 14.33 1.21 -20.57
CA GLN A 11 15.03 2.45 -20.98
C GLN A 11 16.27 2.14 -21.82
N SER A 12 17.04 1.09 -21.49
CA SER A 12 18.19 0.66 -22.30
C SER A 12 17.80 0.21 -23.72
N LYS A 13 16.52 -0.12 -23.94
CA LYS A 13 15.93 -0.46 -25.26
C LYS A 13 15.27 0.74 -25.93
N GLY A 14 15.39 1.95 -25.37
CA GLY A 14 14.76 3.17 -25.90
C GLY A 14 13.25 3.25 -25.63
N ILE A 15 12.72 2.42 -24.75
CA ILE A 15 11.30 2.42 -24.39
C ILE A 15 11.10 3.41 -23.25
N LYS A 16 10.25 4.42 -23.46
CA LYS A 16 9.84 5.35 -22.40
C LYS A 16 9.10 4.58 -21.31
N THR A 17 9.52 4.73 -20.08
CA THR A 17 8.98 3.97 -18.95
C THR A 17 8.63 4.90 -17.81
N PHE A 18 7.42 4.75 -17.25
CA PHE A 18 7.01 5.40 -16.03
C PHE A 18 7.17 4.43 -14.86
N GLY A 19 8.28 4.56 -14.17
CA GLY A 19 8.67 3.72 -13.03
C GLY A 19 10.08 4.06 -12.56
N PRO A 20 10.41 3.81 -11.27
CA PRO A 20 11.71 4.11 -10.72
C PRO A 20 12.80 3.19 -11.30
N SER A 21 14.05 3.65 -11.23
CA SER A 21 15.22 2.81 -11.47
C SER A 21 15.34 1.71 -10.41
N GLN A 22 16.12 0.68 -10.68
CA GLN A 22 16.42 -0.39 -9.72
C GLN A 22 16.93 0.16 -8.40
N ALA A 23 17.83 1.16 -8.46
CA ALA A 23 18.41 1.78 -7.28
C ALA A 23 17.36 2.55 -6.46
N ALA A 24 16.48 3.34 -7.10
CA ALA A 24 15.41 4.05 -6.42
C ALA A 24 14.32 3.12 -5.88
N ALA A 25 14.07 1.99 -6.55
CA ALA A 25 13.11 0.98 -6.12
C ALA A 25 13.55 0.23 -4.83
N GLN A 26 14.80 0.38 -4.39
CA GLN A 26 15.26 -0.16 -3.10
C GLN A 26 14.49 0.44 -1.90
N LEU A 27 13.85 1.59 -2.04
CA LEU A 27 12.93 2.12 -1.02
C LEU A 27 11.77 1.15 -0.68
N GLU A 28 11.34 0.30 -1.62
CA GLU A 28 10.39 -0.79 -1.37
C GLU A 28 11.10 -2.13 -1.22
N GLY A 29 12.22 -2.31 -1.92
CA GLY A 29 12.92 -3.58 -2.05
C GLY A 29 13.65 -4.05 -0.80
N SER A 30 14.13 -3.12 0.05
CA SER A 30 14.83 -3.40 1.30
C SER A 30 14.39 -2.44 2.41
N LYS A 31 13.86 -3.01 3.48
CA LYS A 31 13.45 -2.23 4.66
C LYS A 31 14.66 -1.64 5.39
N THR A 32 15.77 -2.37 5.44
CA THR A 32 17.03 -1.88 6.00
C THR A 32 17.52 -0.66 5.21
N PHE A 33 17.58 -0.76 3.87
CA PHE A 33 17.93 0.39 3.03
C PHE A 33 17.03 1.59 3.29
N SER A 34 15.71 1.38 3.35
CA SER A 34 14.75 2.46 3.63
C SER A 34 14.98 3.11 4.98
N LYS A 35 15.21 2.31 6.02
CA LYS A 35 15.47 2.83 7.38
C LYS A 35 16.77 3.62 7.45
N ASP A 36 17.86 3.12 6.87
CA ASP A 36 19.12 3.83 6.82
C ASP A 36 19.00 5.14 6.03
N PHE A 37 18.23 5.12 4.93
CA PHE A 37 17.90 6.29 4.14
C PHE A 37 17.09 7.31 4.97
N PHE A 38 16.08 6.86 5.75
CA PHE A 38 15.29 7.75 6.60
C PHE A 38 16.16 8.47 7.63
N ILE A 39 17.04 7.77 8.32
CA ILE A 39 17.97 8.37 9.29
C ILE A 39 18.89 9.37 8.58
N LYS A 40 19.48 8.99 7.44
CA LYS A 40 20.41 9.83 6.69
C LYS A 40 19.79 11.17 6.25
N TYR A 41 18.50 11.15 5.86
CA TYR A 41 17.81 12.32 5.34
C TYR A 41 16.83 12.96 6.32
N GLY A 42 16.83 12.54 7.58
CA GLY A 42 16.01 13.11 8.66
C GLY A 42 14.51 12.86 8.49
N ILE A 43 14.12 11.76 7.81
CA ILE A 43 12.72 11.38 7.61
C ILE A 43 12.21 10.69 8.88
N PRO A 44 11.10 11.15 9.50
CA PRO A 44 10.61 10.59 10.74
C PRO A 44 10.13 9.14 10.56
N THR A 45 10.66 8.24 11.38
CA THR A 45 10.29 6.81 11.36
C THR A 45 10.42 6.21 12.77
N ALA A 46 9.99 4.95 12.96
CA ALA A 46 10.20 4.21 14.20
C ALA A 46 11.70 3.95 14.44
N GLY A 47 12.11 3.88 15.70
CA GLY A 47 13.39 3.30 16.07
C GLY A 47 13.49 1.88 15.56
N TYR A 48 14.68 1.46 15.12
CA TYR A 48 14.87 0.14 14.53
C TYR A 48 16.27 -0.40 14.74
N SER A 49 16.40 -1.72 14.61
CA SER A 49 17.65 -2.45 14.50
C SER A 49 17.54 -3.51 13.41
N SER A 50 18.60 -3.74 12.64
CA SER A 50 18.62 -4.76 11.57
C SER A 50 19.61 -5.85 11.90
N PHE A 51 19.27 -7.10 11.52
CA PHE A 51 20.04 -8.31 11.83
C PHE A 51 20.04 -9.24 10.63
N ASP A 52 21.19 -9.83 10.34
CA ASP A 52 21.39 -10.86 9.33
C ASP A 52 21.68 -12.26 9.95
N ASP A 53 21.55 -12.37 11.28
CA ASP A 53 21.78 -13.54 12.07
C ASP A 53 20.71 -13.71 13.15
N PHE A 54 20.18 -14.94 13.28
CA PHE A 54 19.13 -15.29 14.23
C PHE A 54 19.54 -15.08 15.70
N GLU A 55 20.75 -15.46 16.10
CA GLU A 55 21.17 -15.39 17.51
C GLU A 55 21.36 -13.94 17.97
N THR A 56 21.90 -13.07 17.11
CA THR A 56 22.02 -11.64 17.41
C THR A 56 20.67 -10.94 17.44
N ALA A 57 19.76 -11.27 16.51
CA ALA A 57 18.39 -10.75 16.53
C ALA A 57 17.65 -11.19 17.80
N LYS A 58 17.76 -12.46 18.16
CA LYS A 58 17.14 -13.00 19.38
C LYS A 58 17.70 -12.39 20.65
N ALA A 59 19.01 -12.14 20.72
CA ALA A 59 19.62 -11.45 21.87
C ALA A 59 19.09 -10.02 22.02
N HIS A 60 18.78 -9.33 20.91
CA HIS A 60 18.20 -7.99 20.94
C HIS A 60 16.79 -7.96 21.54
N LEU A 61 16.01 -9.05 21.45
CA LEU A 61 14.68 -9.15 22.07
C LEU A 61 14.68 -9.02 23.61
N GLU A 62 15.84 -9.12 24.25
CA GLU A 62 15.98 -8.93 25.72
C GLU A 62 15.86 -7.46 26.13
N VAL A 63 16.07 -6.53 25.21
CA VAL A 63 16.19 -5.08 25.49
C VAL A 63 15.16 -4.23 24.78
N VAL A 64 14.28 -4.82 23.96
CA VAL A 64 13.22 -4.08 23.28
C VAL A 64 11.98 -3.92 24.15
N ASP A 65 11.24 -2.86 23.93
CA ASP A 65 9.90 -2.67 24.51
C ASP A 65 8.85 -3.45 23.71
N TYR A 66 7.82 -3.94 24.39
CA TYR A 66 6.69 -4.63 23.76
C TYR A 66 5.40 -3.82 23.86
N PRO A 67 4.54 -3.83 22.79
CA PRO A 67 4.73 -4.61 21.55
C PRO A 67 5.87 -4.10 20.70
N THR A 68 6.51 -5.00 19.93
CA THR A 68 7.52 -4.68 18.92
C THR A 68 7.10 -5.21 17.55
N VAL A 69 7.73 -4.76 16.46
CA VAL A 69 7.42 -5.20 15.11
C VAL A 69 8.63 -5.89 14.48
N VAL A 70 8.46 -7.14 14.10
CA VAL A 70 9.48 -7.94 13.40
C VAL A 70 9.13 -7.98 11.91
N LYS A 71 10.06 -7.56 11.04
CA LYS A 71 9.85 -7.47 9.59
C LYS A 71 10.93 -8.23 8.83
N ALA A 72 10.55 -9.08 7.89
CA ALA A 72 11.47 -9.58 6.87
C ALA A 72 11.92 -8.42 5.98
N ASP A 73 13.21 -8.33 5.66
CA ASP A 73 13.80 -7.15 4.99
C ASP A 73 13.30 -6.97 3.56
N GLY A 74 13.23 -8.04 2.77
CA GLY A 74 12.85 -7.99 1.35
C GLY A 74 11.34 -7.94 1.11
N LEU A 75 10.98 -8.12 -0.17
CA LEU A 75 9.58 -8.16 -0.62
C LEU A 75 8.88 -9.42 -0.09
N ALA A 76 7.88 -9.26 0.76
CA ALA A 76 7.12 -10.35 1.38
C ALA A 76 5.60 -10.19 1.18
N ALA A 77 5.16 -9.45 0.15
CA ALA A 77 3.76 -9.24 -0.23
C ALA A 77 2.86 -8.82 0.95
N GLY A 78 3.38 -7.95 1.84
CA GLY A 78 2.65 -7.47 3.03
C GLY A 78 2.56 -8.48 4.19
N LYS A 79 3.04 -9.72 4.01
CA LYS A 79 2.96 -10.80 5.01
C LYS A 79 4.19 -10.86 5.92
N GLY A 80 5.28 -10.22 5.56
CA GLY A 80 6.54 -10.22 6.30
C GLY A 80 6.60 -9.23 7.47
N VAL A 81 5.47 -8.67 7.91
CA VAL A 81 5.36 -7.73 9.03
C VAL A 81 4.54 -8.38 10.15
N ILE A 82 5.18 -8.62 11.29
CA ILE A 82 4.59 -9.34 12.42
C ILE A 82 4.67 -8.43 13.65
N ILE A 83 3.51 -8.06 14.19
CA ILE A 83 3.41 -7.33 15.47
C ILE A 83 3.45 -8.37 16.58
N CYS A 84 4.41 -8.23 17.49
CA CYS A 84 4.67 -9.15 18.58
C CYS A 84 4.36 -8.47 19.91
N GLY A 85 3.36 -8.97 20.63
CA GLY A 85 2.92 -8.45 21.93
C GLY A 85 3.86 -8.79 23.08
N ASN A 86 4.75 -9.77 22.86
CA ASN A 86 5.70 -10.24 23.87
C ASN A 86 6.90 -10.91 23.22
N LYS A 87 7.89 -11.27 24.04
CA LYS A 87 9.14 -11.89 23.61
C LYS A 87 8.98 -13.26 22.96
N ASP A 88 8.03 -14.06 23.41
CA ASP A 88 7.83 -15.40 22.87
C ASP A 88 7.28 -15.32 21.44
N GLU A 89 6.32 -14.43 21.19
CA GLU A 89 5.82 -14.13 19.85
C GLU A 89 6.91 -13.61 18.93
N ALA A 90 7.77 -12.69 19.42
CA ALA A 90 8.87 -12.14 18.63
C ALA A 90 9.94 -13.21 18.31
N SER A 91 10.23 -14.11 19.27
CA SER A 91 11.16 -15.22 19.06
C SER A 91 10.63 -16.23 18.04
N GLU A 92 9.32 -16.50 18.04
CA GLU A 92 8.68 -17.36 17.05
C GLU A 92 8.67 -16.69 15.66
N ALA A 93 8.40 -15.39 15.59
CA ALA A 93 8.49 -14.63 14.35
C ALA A 93 9.90 -14.70 13.75
N LEU A 94 10.95 -14.50 14.55
CA LEU A 94 12.34 -14.63 14.08
C LEU A 94 12.65 -16.03 13.57
N LYS A 95 12.17 -17.07 14.28
CA LYS A 95 12.36 -18.46 13.88
C LYS A 95 11.71 -18.75 12.53
N ASN A 96 10.46 -18.34 12.35
CA ASN A 96 9.71 -18.49 11.08
C ASN A 96 10.43 -17.81 9.92
N ILE A 97 11.04 -16.63 10.16
CA ILE A 97 11.75 -15.89 9.12
C ILE A 97 13.11 -16.54 8.80
N PHE A 98 13.99 -16.73 9.81
CA PHE A 98 15.37 -17.15 9.59
C PHE A 98 15.53 -18.67 9.39
N GLN A 99 14.79 -19.49 10.17
CA GLN A 99 14.99 -20.94 10.21
C GLN A 99 14.04 -21.66 9.25
N ASP A 100 12.75 -21.32 9.28
CA ASP A 100 11.76 -21.95 8.41
C ASP A 100 11.72 -21.35 7.02
N GLN A 101 12.45 -20.25 6.80
CA GLN A 101 12.59 -19.52 5.52
C GLN A 101 11.24 -19.23 4.84
N THR A 102 10.21 -18.91 5.64
CA THR A 102 8.83 -18.67 5.15
C THR A 102 8.77 -17.61 4.05
N PHE A 103 9.72 -16.68 4.02
CA PHE A 103 9.81 -15.59 3.04
C PHE A 103 10.98 -15.75 2.06
N GLY A 104 11.63 -16.92 2.00
CA GLY A 104 12.79 -17.18 1.12
C GLY A 104 13.90 -16.13 1.34
N GLU A 105 14.49 -15.63 0.26
CA GLU A 105 15.59 -14.65 0.33
C GLU A 105 15.23 -13.35 1.07
N ALA A 106 13.96 -12.96 1.09
CA ALA A 106 13.51 -11.79 1.85
C ALA A 106 13.71 -11.95 3.36
N GLY A 107 13.81 -13.18 3.85
CA GLY A 107 14.07 -13.53 5.25
C GLY A 107 15.56 -13.63 5.63
N ASN A 108 16.49 -13.40 4.71
CA ASN A 108 17.93 -13.40 5.01
C ASN A 108 18.35 -12.29 5.98
N ARG A 109 17.53 -11.27 6.14
CA ARG A 109 17.69 -10.17 7.07
C ARG A 109 16.35 -9.81 7.71
N VAL A 110 16.40 -9.33 8.94
CA VAL A 110 15.24 -8.90 9.71
C VAL A 110 15.46 -7.48 10.20
N VAL A 111 14.38 -6.70 10.22
CA VAL A 111 14.30 -5.40 10.90
C VAL A 111 13.37 -5.55 12.10
N ILE A 112 13.83 -5.17 13.28
CA ILE A 112 13.03 -5.08 14.51
C ILE A 112 12.78 -3.60 14.79
N GLU A 113 11.52 -3.20 14.90
CA GLU A 113 11.11 -1.80 15.05
C GLU A 113 10.26 -1.57 16.30
N ASP A 114 10.33 -0.36 16.83
CA ASP A 114 9.36 0.10 17.83
C ASP A 114 7.95 0.07 17.25
N PHE A 115 7.01 -0.41 18.04
CA PHE A 115 5.59 -0.35 17.66
C PHE A 115 5.08 1.09 17.67
N LEU A 116 4.49 1.52 16.56
CA LEU A 116 3.90 2.84 16.44
C LEU A 116 2.40 2.78 16.73
N GLN A 117 1.96 3.63 17.67
CA GLN A 117 0.53 3.86 17.90
C GLN A 117 0.00 4.93 16.96
N GLY A 118 -1.27 4.84 16.57
CA GLY A 118 -1.92 5.85 15.74
C GLY A 118 -2.87 5.28 14.70
N GLU A 119 -3.19 6.11 13.73
CA GLU A 119 -3.95 5.74 12.55
C GLU A 119 -3.04 5.77 11.33
N GLU A 120 -3.06 4.70 10.54
CA GLU A 120 -2.32 4.63 9.30
C GLU A 120 -3.06 5.36 8.18
N ALA A 121 -2.30 6.08 7.34
CA ALA A 121 -2.80 6.69 6.12
C ALA A 121 -1.83 6.45 4.95
N SER A 122 -2.40 6.41 3.75
CA SER A 122 -1.67 6.26 2.49
C SER A 122 -1.54 7.62 1.82
N PHE A 123 -0.31 8.10 1.66
CA PHE A 123 0.01 9.32 0.92
C PHE A 123 0.75 8.94 -0.35
N ILE A 124 0.10 9.12 -1.49
CA ILE A 124 0.65 8.73 -2.79
C ILE A 124 0.87 9.99 -3.63
N ALA A 125 2.03 10.06 -4.26
CA ALA A 125 2.35 11.14 -5.19
C ALA A 125 2.98 10.60 -6.48
N VAL A 126 2.89 11.36 -7.55
CA VAL A 126 3.76 11.21 -8.71
C VAL A 126 4.99 12.08 -8.49
N VAL A 127 6.14 11.45 -8.58
CA VAL A 127 7.45 12.11 -8.46
C VAL A 127 8.17 12.03 -9.80
N SER A 128 8.75 13.12 -10.24
CA SER A 128 9.62 13.19 -11.41
C SER A 128 10.75 14.18 -11.15
N LYS A 129 11.97 13.66 -11.00
CA LYS A 129 13.15 14.44 -10.61
C LYS A 129 12.91 15.28 -9.35
N ASP A 130 12.77 16.60 -9.51
CA ASP A 130 12.62 17.60 -8.45
C ASP A 130 11.16 18.07 -8.26
N LYS A 131 10.19 17.40 -8.89
CA LYS A 131 8.76 17.72 -8.84
C LYS A 131 7.95 16.62 -8.19
N ILE A 132 6.97 17.03 -7.39
CA ILE A 132 6.03 16.15 -6.71
C ILE A 132 4.62 16.65 -7.01
N VAL A 133 3.76 15.76 -7.49
CA VAL A 133 2.31 15.98 -7.60
C VAL A 133 1.60 15.01 -6.66
N PRO A 134 1.13 15.47 -5.50
CA PRO A 134 0.39 14.62 -4.59
C PRO A 134 -0.97 14.24 -5.19
N LEU A 135 -1.38 13.00 -4.95
CA LEU A 135 -2.70 12.49 -5.27
C LEU A 135 -3.63 12.62 -4.07
N ALA A 136 -4.91 12.28 -4.24
CA ALA A 136 -5.84 12.24 -3.12
C ALA A 136 -5.38 11.23 -2.07
N THR A 137 -5.49 11.58 -0.80
CA THR A 137 -5.13 10.71 0.32
C THR A 137 -6.11 9.56 0.48
N SER A 138 -5.68 8.47 1.11
CA SER A 138 -6.49 7.28 1.33
C SER A 138 -6.16 6.63 2.68
N GLN A 139 -7.07 5.83 3.20
CA GLN A 139 -6.81 4.89 4.29
C GLN A 139 -7.31 3.51 3.86
N ASP A 140 -6.47 2.49 4.08
CA ASP A 140 -6.80 1.09 3.80
C ASP A 140 -7.17 0.32 5.09
N HIS A 141 -7.68 -0.90 4.90
CA HIS A 141 -7.98 -1.86 5.94
C HIS A 141 -7.17 -3.14 5.68
N LYS A 142 -6.04 -3.29 6.37
CA LYS A 142 -5.07 -4.36 6.12
C LYS A 142 -5.47 -5.71 6.71
N ALA A 143 -6.13 -5.73 7.86
CA ALA A 143 -6.53 -6.97 8.50
C ALA A 143 -7.70 -7.64 7.76
N VAL A 144 -7.71 -8.95 7.72
CA VAL A 144 -8.76 -9.76 7.06
C VAL A 144 -10.13 -9.65 7.74
N GLY A 145 -10.15 -9.50 9.06
CA GLY A 145 -11.36 -9.47 9.88
C GLY A 145 -11.84 -8.06 10.22
N GLU A 146 -13.12 -7.96 10.57
CA GLU A 146 -13.76 -6.73 11.05
C GLU A 146 -13.08 -6.19 12.31
N GLY A 147 -13.10 -4.86 12.49
CA GLY A 147 -12.42 -4.22 13.62
C GLY A 147 -10.89 -4.32 13.57
N ASP A 148 -10.32 -4.56 12.38
CA ASP A 148 -8.89 -4.72 12.13
C ASP A 148 -8.23 -5.86 12.94
N VAL A 149 -8.91 -7.01 13.03
CA VAL A 149 -8.39 -8.21 13.68
C VAL A 149 -8.02 -9.29 12.66
N GLY A 150 -7.13 -10.21 13.08
CA GLY A 150 -6.69 -11.34 12.27
C GLY A 150 -5.45 -11.01 11.42
N LEU A 151 -5.20 -11.85 10.41
CA LEU A 151 -4.01 -11.77 9.59
C LEU A 151 -3.99 -10.51 8.72
N ASN A 152 -2.82 -9.93 8.54
CA ASN A 152 -2.60 -8.89 7.54
C ASN A 152 -2.75 -9.45 6.12
N THR A 153 -3.32 -8.65 5.25
CA THR A 153 -3.61 -8.96 3.85
C THR A 153 -2.96 -7.93 2.93
N GLY A 154 -3.21 -8.04 1.63
CA GLY A 154 -2.89 -6.96 0.69
C GLY A 154 -3.83 -5.75 0.78
N GLY A 155 -4.82 -5.77 1.69
CA GLY A 155 -5.87 -4.77 1.87
C GLY A 155 -7.25 -5.30 1.51
N MET A 156 -8.21 -5.12 2.42
CA MET A 156 -9.61 -5.56 2.28
C MET A 156 -10.54 -4.44 1.80
N GLY A 157 -10.01 -3.26 1.60
CA GLY A 157 -10.73 -2.09 1.11
C GLY A 157 -10.05 -0.81 1.55
N ALA A 158 -10.42 0.28 0.89
CA ALA A 158 -9.87 1.60 1.18
C ALA A 158 -10.90 2.69 0.87
N TYR A 159 -10.66 3.89 1.40
CA TYR A 159 -11.49 5.05 1.12
C TYR A 159 -10.65 6.31 0.92
N SER A 160 -11.20 7.28 0.21
CA SER A 160 -10.55 8.56 -0.11
C SER A 160 -11.59 9.70 -0.08
N PRO A 161 -11.25 10.90 0.48
CA PRO A 161 -9.98 11.22 1.10
C PRO A 161 -9.85 10.60 2.49
N ALA A 162 -8.63 10.57 3.06
CA ALA A 162 -8.34 10.19 4.43
C ALA A 162 -8.64 11.36 5.39
N PRO A 163 -9.62 11.29 6.29
CA PRO A 163 -9.94 12.42 7.17
C PRO A 163 -8.84 12.78 8.16
N ILE A 164 -7.99 11.81 8.51
CA ILE A 164 -6.83 12.01 9.39
C ILE A 164 -5.75 12.90 8.76
N VAL A 165 -5.75 13.03 7.43
CA VAL A 165 -4.81 13.87 6.67
C VAL A 165 -5.51 15.17 6.29
N ASP A 166 -5.63 16.08 7.23
CA ASP A 166 -6.09 17.44 6.97
C ASP A 166 -5.04 18.26 6.19
N ALA A 167 -5.34 19.51 5.85
CA ALA A 167 -4.44 20.37 5.07
C ALA A 167 -3.08 20.59 5.77
N ARG A 168 -3.04 20.66 7.10
CA ARG A 168 -1.79 20.82 7.89
C ARG A 168 -0.97 19.55 7.84
N MET A 169 -1.60 18.40 8.06
CA MET A 169 -0.91 17.08 7.99
C MET A 169 -0.46 16.79 6.57
N HIS A 170 -1.25 17.13 5.55
CA HIS A 170 -0.86 17.00 4.16
C HIS A 170 0.43 17.78 3.86
N GLN A 171 0.52 19.03 4.30
CA GLN A 171 1.73 19.84 4.12
C GLN A 171 2.91 19.26 4.91
N LYS A 172 2.67 18.81 6.16
CA LYS A 172 3.70 18.16 6.99
C LYS A 172 4.27 16.91 6.31
N ILE A 173 3.43 16.08 5.67
CA ILE A 173 3.91 14.91 4.92
C ILE A 173 4.77 15.33 3.73
N LEU A 174 4.39 16.39 3.02
CA LEU A 174 5.21 16.90 1.92
C LEU A 174 6.58 17.37 2.42
N ASP A 175 6.61 18.20 3.47
CA ASP A 175 7.81 18.86 3.96
C ASP A 175 8.77 17.89 4.68
N GLU A 176 8.24 16.96 5.48
CA GLU A 176 9.04 16.08 6.33
C GLU A 176 9.31 14.69 5.73
N VAL A 177 8.54 14.28 4.71
CA VAL A 177 8.65 12.94 4.11
C VAL A 177 8.96 13.00 2.62
N MET A 178 8.05 13.55 1.81
CA MET A 178 8.15 13.42 0.36
C MET A 178 9.29 14.23 -0.23
N GLU A 179 9.45 15.49 0.17
CA GLU A 179 10.56 16.34 -0.31
C GLU A 179 11.93 15.84 0.15
N PRO A 180 12.16 15.48 1.43
CA PRO A 180 13.42 14.89 1.84
C PRO A 180 13.74 13.60 1.10
N THR A 181 12.74 12.75 0.84
CA THR A 181 12.92 11.51 0.06
C THR A 181 13.37 11.81 -1.37
N MET A 182 12.68 12.70 -2.05
CA MET A 182 13.02 13.10 -3.41
C MET A 182 14.43 13.70 -3.48
N LYS A 183 14.75 14.65 -2.60
CA LYS A 183 16.07 15.30 -2.52
C LYS A 183 17.17 14.28 -2.18
N GLY A 184 16.88 13.37 -1.27
CA GLY A 184 17.76 12.28 -0.88
C GLY A 184 18.13 11.38 -2.07
N LEU A 185 17.14 10.92 -2.83
CA LEU A 185 17.37 10.08 -4.00
C LEU A 185 18.15 10.80 -5.11
N ILE A 186 17.93 12.10 -5.30
CA ILE A 186 18.75 12.91 -6.21
C ILE A 186 20.20 12.94 -5.74
N ASN A 187 20.45 13.15 -4.45
CA ASN A 187 21.78 13.19 -3.86
C ASN A 187 22.51 11.83 -3.96
N GLU A 188 21.76 10.71 -3.93
CA GLU A 188 22.29 9.36 -4.16
C GLU A 188 22.52 9.05 -5.66
N GLY A 189 22.23 9.99 -6.56
CA GLY A 189 22.35 9.79 -8.01
C GLY A 189 21.25 8.91 -8.61
N SER A 190 20.16 8.69 -7.89
CA SER A 190 19.03 7.83 -8.30
C SER A 190 17.72 8.61 -8.28
N PRO A 191 17.57 9.68 -9.11
CA PRO A 191 16.37 10.51 -9.11
C PRO A 191 15.12 9.66 -9.40
N TYR A 192 14.05 9.92 -8.66
CA TYR A 192 12.83 9.14 -8.76
C TYR A 192 11.98 9.54 -9.96
N LEU A 193 11.39 8.53 -10.60
CA LEU A 193 10.33 8.70 -11.60
C LEU A 193 9.24 7.65 -11.34
N GLY A 194 8.02 8.06 -11.04
CA GLY A 194 6.93 7.11 -10.84
C GLY A 194 5.98 7.48 -9.72
N PHE A 195 5.12 6.53 -9.34
CA PHE A 195 4.33 6.62 -8.12
C PHE A 195 5.20 6.32 -6.92
N LEU A 196 5.20 7.22 -5.95
CA LEU A 196 5.80 7.02 -4.64
C LEU A 196 4.69 7.03 -3.59
N TYR A 197 4.48 5.90 -2.96
CA TYR A 197 3.53 5.70 -1.87
C TYR A 197 4.30 5.74 -0.55
N ALA A 198 3.89 6.63 0.36
CA ALA A 198 4.33 6.66 1.74
C ALA A 198 3.19 6.16 2.64
N GLY A 199 3.40 5.02 3.31
CA GLY A 199 2.58 4.57 4.44
C GLY A 199 3.00 5.34 5.68
N VAL A 200 2.09 6.12 6.25
CA VAL A 200 2.39 6.99 7.39
C VAL A 200 1.50 6.67 8.58
N MET A 201 2.10 6.60 9.78
CA MET A 201 1.39 6.52 11.05
C MET A 201 1.24 7.92 11.62
N ILE A 202 0.01 8.31 11.96
CA ILE A 202 -0.34 9.62 12.51
C ILE A 202 -0.88 9.43 13.91
N HIS A 203 -0.26 10.09 14.89
CA HIS A 203 -0.68 10.05 16.27
C HIS A 203 -0.52 11.42 16.92
N ASN A 204 -1.60 12.01 17.46
CA ASN A 204 -1.60 13.30 18.14
C ASN A 204 -0.91 14.44 17.34
N GLY A 205 -1.09 14.46 16.00
CA GLY A 205 -0.47 15.44 15.12
C GLY A 205 1.01 15.18 14.78
N GLU A 206 1.58 14.11 15.32
CA GLU A 206 2.90 13.61 14.93
C GLU A 206 2.77 12.58 13.82
N LEU A 207 3.81 12.52 12.99
CA LEU A 207 3.85 11.65 11.81
C LEU A 207 5.13 10.82 11.82
N LYS A 208 5.03 9.53 11.46
CA LYS A 208 6.17 8.65 11.21
C LYS A 208 5.90 7.78 10.00
N VAL A 209 6.93 7.58 9.17
CA VAL A 209 6.86 6.69 8.01
C VAL A 209 6.97 5.24 8.45
N LEU A 210 6.04 4.41 8.00
CA LEU A 210 6.04 2.96 8.17
C LEU A 210 6.87 2.27 7.10
N GLU A 211 6.59 2.64 5.84
CA GLU A 211 7.22 2.08 4.64
C GLU A 211 7.00 2.97 3.42
N PHE A 212 7.81 2.77 2.39
CA PHE A 212 7.54 3.23 1.03
C PHE A 212 7.15 2.05 0.13
N ASN A 213 6.27 2.34 -0.83
CA ASN A 213 6.05 1.48 -1.99
C ASN A 213 6.32 2.27 -3.28
N CYS A 214 7.02 1.65 -4.21
CA CYS A 214 7.44 2.27 -5.47
C CYS A 214 6.41 2.11 -6.59
N ARG A 215 5.16 2.05 -6.22
CA ARG A 215 4.00 1.80 -7.08
C ARG A 215 2.75 2.39 -6.44
N PHE A 216 1.67 2.40 -7.20
CA PHE A 216 0.36 2.72 -6.66
C PHE A 216 -0.09 1.65 -5.63
N GLY A 217 -0.88 2.05 -4.63
CA GLY A 217 -1.44 1.15 -3.63
C GLY A 217 -2.57 0.27 -4.19
N ASP A 218 -2.78 -0.89 -3.61
CA ASP A 218 -3.90 -1.77 -3.89
C ASP A 218 -4.41 -2.34 -2.56
N PRO A 219 -5.58 -1.84 -2.07
CA PRO A 219 -6.74 -1.37 -2.83
C PRO A 219 -6.95 0.17 -2.89
N GLU A 220 -5.95 1.01 -2.69
CA GLU A 220 -6.11 2.47 -2.69
C GLU A 220 -6.32 3.06 -4.08
N THR A 221 -5.77 2.41 -5.11
CA THR A 221 -5.85 2.86 -6.52
C THR A 221 -7.29 3.11 -6.95
N GLN A 222 -8.18 2.16 -6.67
CA GLN A 222 -9.56 2.18 -7.14
C GLN A 222 -10.33 3.38 -6.58
N PRO A 223 -10.39 3.61 -5.25
CA PRO A 223 -11.08 4.78 -4.71
C PRO A 223 -10.41 6.12 -5.04
N ILE A 224 -9.09 6.18 -5.15
CA ILE A 224 -8.38 7.40 -5.54
C ILE A 224 -8.69 7.75 -6.99
N LEU A 225 -8.55 6.80 -7.92
CA LEU A 225 -8.73 7.06 -9.35
C LEU A 225 -10.19 7.30 -9.73
N LEU A 226 -11.16 6.75 -9.00
CA LEU A 226 -12.57 7.06 -9.23
C LEU A 226 -12.89 8.54 -8.94
N ARG A 227 -12.08 9.21 -8.12
CA ARG A 227 -12.17 10.65 -7.83
C ARG A 227 -11.35 11.52 -8.80
N LEU A 228 -10.37 10.95 -9.52
CA LEU A 228 -9.53 11.71 -10.44
C LEU A 228 -10.31 12.04 -11.71
N LYS A 229 -10.47 13.34 -12.02
CA LYS A 229 -11.14 13.83 -13.23
C LYS A 229 -10.17 14.16 -14.35
N SER A 230 -8.97 14.64 -13.99
CA SER A 230 -7.91 14.89 -14.95
C SER A 230 -7.26 13.59 -15.44
N SER A 231 -6.62 13.64 -16.62
CA SER A 231 -6.07 12.44 -17.25
C SER A 231 -4.86 11.87 -16.51
N LEU A 232 -4.96 10.64 -16.02
CA LEU A 232 -3.84 9.88 -15.45
C LEU A 232 -2.74 9.62 -16.50
N VAL A 233 -3.12 9.34 -17.74
CA VAL A 233 -2.15 9.12 -18.83
C VAL A 233 -1.33 10.37 -19.07
N GLN A 234 -1.96 11.54 -19.07
CA GLN A 234 -1.25 12.80 -19.25
C GLN A 234 -0.32 13.12 -18.08
N LEU A 235 -0.72 12.81 -16.85
CA LEU A 235 0.13 12.90 -15.66
C LEU A 235 1.41 12.07 -15.83
N CYS A 236 1.27 10.80 -16.23
CA CYS A 236 2.41 9.91 -16.47
C CYS A 236 3.31 10.42 -17.62
N LEU A 237 2.73 10.91 -18.72
CA LEU A 237 3.49 11.45 -19.84
C LEU A 237 4.27 12.71 -19.47
N TYR A 238 3.64 13.64 -18.73
CA TYR A 238 4.34 14.82 -18.23
C TYR A 238 5.49 14.45 -17.27
N ALA A 239 5.28 13.45 -16.40
CA ALA A 239 6.34 12.96 -15.53
C ALA A 239 7.52 12.37 -16.32
N ILE A 240 7.26 11.54 -17.33
CA ILE A 240 8.27 10.97 -18.23
C ILE A 240 9.06 12.06 -18.97
N ASP A 241 8.36 13.08 -19.45
CA ASP A 241 8.95 14.15 -20.24
C ASP A 241 9.55 15.29 -19.37
N ASN A 242 9.59 15.13 -18.03
CA ASN A 242 10.03 16.13 -17.04
C ASN A 242 9.28 17.48 -17.17
N LYS A 243 7.97 17.40 -17.31
CA LYS A 243 7.04 18.55 -17.45
C LYS A 243 5.92 18.45 -16.41
N LEU A 244 6.20 17.86 -15.27
CA LEU A 244 5.19 17.58 -14.24
C LEU A 244 4.56 18.86 -13.67
N GLU A 245 5.28 19.99 -13.75
CA GLU A 245 4.79 21.33 -13.40
C GLU A 245 3.63 21.85 -14.29
N LEU A 246 3.42 21.23 -15.46
CA LEU A 246 2.32 21.58 -16.36
C LEU A 246 1.02 20.80 -16.05
N TYR A 247 1.07 19.86 -15.12
CA TYR A 247 -0.10 19.06 -14.79
C TYR A 247 -0.93 19.73 -13.70
N GLU A 248 -2.20 19.93 -14.01
CA GLU A 248 -3.19 20.42 -13.06
C GLU A 248 -4.13 19.27 -12.67
N SER A 249 -4.11 18.89 -11.39
CA SER A 249 -4.98 17.85 -10.85
C SER A 249 -6.40 18.39 -10.68
N GLU A 250 -7.37 17.71 -11.26
CA GLU A 250 -8.79 17.94 -11.00
C GLU A 250 -9.40 16.74 -10.28
N TRP A 251 -10.08 17.00 -9.16
CA TRP A 251 -10.64 15.97 -8.30
C TRP A 251 -12.14 16.11 -8.12
N ASP A 252 -12.86 14.99 -8.15
CA ASP A 252 -14.22 14.94 -7.66
C ASP A 252 -14.23 15.23 -6.15
N LYS A 253 -15.11 16.14 -5.73
CA LYS A 253 -15.21 16.56 -4.33
C LYS A 253 -15.89 15.51 -3.44
N ARG A 254 -16.59 14.53 -4.05
CA ARG A 254 -17.22 13.43 -3.35
C ARG A 254 -16.18 12.51 -2.71
N HIS A 255 -16.61 11.77 -1.69
CA HIS A 255 -15.85 10.69 -1.10
C HIS A 255 -15.97 9.44 -1.95
N SER A 256 -14.98 8.56 -1.86
CA SER A 256 -15.03 7.22 -2.45
C SER A 256 -14.75 6.16 -1.42
N CYS A 257 -15.38 5.00 -1.60
CA CYS A 257 -15.14 3.79 -0.81
C CYS A 257 -14.99 2.61 -1.76
N GLY A 258 -13.93 1.82 -1.59
CA GLY A 258 -13.68 0.58 -2.32
C GLY A 258 -13.69 -0.59 -1.36
N VAL A 259 -14.54 -1.58 -1.61
CA VAL A 259 -14.67 -2.80 -0.82
C VAL A 259 -14.12 -3.97 -1.62
N VAL A 260 -13.13 -4.67 -1.07
CA VAL A 260 -12.57 -5.86 -1.70
C VAL A 260 -13.47 -7.07 -1.46
N ILE A 261 -13.80 -7.79 -2.53
CA ILE A 261 -14.45 -9.09 -2.50
C ILE A 261 -13.37 -10.15 -2.69
N ALA A 262 -13.19 -11.02 -1.71
CA ALA A 262 -12.14 -12.02 -1.67
C ALA A 262 -12.71 -13.44 -1.73
N SER A 263 -11.86 -14.41 -2.07
CA SER A 263 -12.15 -15.84 -2.05
C SER A 263 -11.95 -16.41 -0.66
N GLU A 264 -12.80 -17.34 -0.25
CA GLU A 264 -12.68 -18.07 1.00
C GLU A 264 -11.28 -18.67 1.20
N GLY A 265 -10.73 -18.47 2.38
CA GLY A 265 -9.37 -18.87 2.77
C GLY A 265 -8.31 -17.78 2.61
N TYR A 266 -8.58 -16.68 1.87
CA TYR A 266 -7.64 -15.56 1.77
C TYR A 266 -7.39 -14.90 3.15
N PRO A 267 -6.14 -14.54 3.53
CA PRO A 267 -4.91 -14.41 2.72
C PRO A 267 -4.04 -15.67 2.64
N GLU A 268 -4.48 -16.79 3.18
CA GLU A 268 -3.76 -18.06 3.13
C GLU A 268 -4.11 -18.83 1.84
N LYS A 269 -4.35 -20.13 1.95
CA LYS A 269 -4.78 -20.95 0.80
C LYS A 269 -6.26 -20.71 0.52
N TYR A 270 -6.56 -20.15 -0.64
CA TYR A 270 -7.91 -19.75 -1.02
C TYR A 270 -8.48 -20.59 -2.17
N LEU A 271 -9.82 -20.56 -2.29
CA LEU A 271 -10.54 -21.16 -3.40
C LEU A 271 -10.28 -20.36 -4.70
N SER A 272 -10.13 -21.06 -5.82
CA SER A 272 -10.00 -20.50 -7.16
C SER A 272 -10.90 -21.26 -8.15
N ASN A 273 -10.95 -20.78 -9.39
CA ASN A 273 -11.75 -21.37 -10.46
C ASN A 273 -13.26 -21.47 -10.13
N GLN A 274 -13.80 -20.50 -9.41
CA GLN A 274 -15.23 -20.37 -9.17
C GLN A 274 -15.84 -19.48 -10.25
N GLU A 275 -16.95 -19.90 -10.85
CA GLU A 275 -17.71 -19.08 -11.81
C GLU A 275 -18.31 -17.87 -11.09
N VAL A 276 -18.20 -16.70 -11.70
CA VAL A 276 -18.71 -15.44 -11.16
C VAL A 276 -20.01 -15.08 -11.87
N GLU A 277 -21.03 -14.79 -11.08
CA GLU A 277 -22.28 -14.24 -11.53
C GLU A 277 -22.37 -12.75 -11.24
N PHE A 278 -22.88 -11.97 -12.20
CA PHE A 278 -23.05 -10.52 -12.08
C PHE A 278 -24.50 -10.13 -12.28
N GLN A 279 -24.94 -9.14 -11.49
CA GLN A 279 -26.10 -8.33 -11.82
C GLN A 279 -25.59 -6.99 -12.38
N GLU A 280 -25.99 -6.65 -13.59
CA GLU A 280 -25.59 -5.37 -14.18
C GLU A 280 -26.14 -4.19 -13.37
N LEU A 281 -25.24 -3.35 -12.87
CA LEU A 281 -25.55 -2.07 -12.25
C LEU A 281 -24.85 -0.98 -13.08
N HIS A 282 -25.61 -0.18 -13.79
CA HIS A 282 -25.08 0.96 -14.53
C HIS A 282 -25.14 2.24 -13.68
N SER A 283 -23.98 2.81 -13.39
CA SER A 283 -23.88 4.09 -12.70
C SER A 283 -22.52 4.72 -12.95
N ASP A 284 -22.51 6.00 -13.27
CA ASP A 284 -21.26 6.78 -13.39
C ASP A 284 -20.54 6.99 -12.04
N SER A 285 -21.22 6.68 -10.94
CA SER A 285 -20.70 6.85 -9.58
C SER A 285 -20.22 5.54 -8.96
N MET A 286 -20.34 4.41 -9.66
CA MET A 286 -19.95 3.08 -9.17
C MET A 286 -19.15 2.33 -10.22
N LYS A 287 -18.13 1.59 -9.78
CA LYS A 287 -17.28 0.79 -10.66
C LYS A 287 -16.86 -0.50 -9.96
N LEU A 288 -17.12 -1.62 -10.63
CA LEU A 288 -16.56 -2.90 -10.22
C LEU A 288 -15.23 -3.12 -10.95
N PHE A 289 -14.15 -3.15 -10.20
CA PHE A 289 -12.82 -3.40 -10.73
C PHE A 289 -12.48 -4.87 -10.58
N HIS A 290 -12.05 -5.50 -11.68
CA HIS A 290 -11.50 -6.84 -11.68
C HIS A 290 -10.10 -6.84 -11.08
N ALA A 291 -9.79 -7.85 -10.26
CA ALA A 291 -8.47 -8.15 -9.72
C ALA A 291 -8.10 -9.61 -10.07
N GLY A 292 -8.22 -10.53 -9.14
CA GLY A 292 -7.93 -11.95 -9.37
C GLY A 292 -9.03 -12.68 -10.16
N THR A 293 -9.20 -12.33 -11.43
CA THR A 293 -10.17 -12.93 -12.34
C THR A 293 -9.53 -13.34 -13.66
N THR A 294 -10.08 -14.35 -14.31
CA THR A 294 -9.73 -14.78 -15.67
C THR A 294 -10.99 -15.02 -16.47
N LEU A 295 -10.88 -14.96 -17.80
CA LEU A 295 -11.98 -15.28 -18.72
C LEU A 295 -11.75 -16.67 -19.32
N GLU A 296 -12.63 -17.62 -19.04
CA GLU A 296 -12.59 -18.98 -19.56
C GLU A 296 -13.94 -19.35 -20.17
N ASN A 297 -13.95 -19.77 -21.44
CA ASN A 297 -15.18 -20.15 -22.17
C ASN A 297 -16.30 -19.10 -22.05
N ASN A 298 -15.98 -17.82 -22.19
CA ASN A 298 -16.89 -16.68 -22.02
C ASN A 298 -17.50 -16.53 -20.60
N LYS A 299 -16.92 -17.18 -19.59
CA LYS A 299 -17.30 -17.03 -18.19
C LYS A 299 -16.16 -16.39 -17.43
N VAL A 300 -16.50 -15.49 -16.50
CA VAL A 300 -15.52 -14.93 -15.57
C VAL A 300 -15.33 -15.93 -14.44
N MET A 301 -14.06 -16.28 -14.19
CA MET A 301 -13.67 -17.22 -13.14
C MET A 301 -12.77 -16.52 -12.12
N THR A 302 -12.82 -16.93 -10.86
CA THR A 302 -11.86 -16.46 -9.85
C THR A 302 -10.49 -17.09 -10.10
N SER A 303 -9.42 -16.25 -10.05
CA SER A 303 -8.03 -16.69 -10.24
C SER A 303 -7.07 -16.17 -9.17
N GLY A 304 -7.58 -15.42 -8.18
CA GLY A 304 -6.79 -14.84 -7.10
C GLY A 304 -7.55 -14.75 -5.79
N GLY A 305 -6.83 -14.42 -4.70
CA GLY A 305 -7.41 -14.27 -3.37
C GLY A 305 -8.31 -13.05 -3.25
N ARG A 306 -7.87 -11.86 -3.75
CA ARG A 306 -8.72 -10.67 -3.94
C ARG A 306 -9.25 -10.72 -5.37
N VAL A 307 -10.56 -10.78 -5.52
CA VAL A 307 -11.22 -11.07 -6.80
C VAL A 307 -11.76 -9.79 -7.45
N PHE A 308 -12.40 -8.93 -6.67
CA PHE A 308 -12.93 -7.65 -7.13
C PHE A 308 -12.69 -6.56 -6.10
N CYS A 309 -12.76 -5.30 -6.57
CA CYS A 309 -12.95 -4.13 -5.72
C CYS A 309 -14.20 -3.38 -6.20
N ALA A 310 -15.25 -3.43 -5.37
CA ALA A 310 -16.49 -2.68 -5.58
C ALA A 310 -16.30 -1.26 -5.06
N THR A 311 -16.24 -0.27 -5.95
CA THR A 311 -15.89 1.12 -5.61
C THR A 311 -17.01 2.06 -5.98
N ALA A 312 -17.36 2.99 -5.07
CA ALA A 312 -18.43 3.95 -5.30
C ALA A 312 -18.08 5.34 -4.75
N LEU A 313 -18.71 6.38 -5.37
CA LEU A 313 -18.70 7.76 -4.91
C LEU A 313 -19.96 8.08 -4.13
N GLY A 314 -19.84 8.95 -3.10
CA GLY A 314 -20.96 9.50 -2.34
C GLY A 314 -20.67 10.92 -1.85
N ALA A 315 -21.69 11.70 -1.55
CA ALA A 315 -21.53 13.08 -1.06
C ALA A 315 -20.69 13.13 0.24
N ASN A 316 -20.75 12.06 1.01
CA ASN A 316 -19.92 11.81 2.18
C ASN A 316 -19.48 10.34 2.19
N LEU A 317 -18.58 9.98 3.12
CA LEU A 317 -18.03 8.61 3.16
C LEU A 317 -19.11 7.56 3.47
N LYS A 318 -20.11 7.89 4.29
CA LYS A 318 -21.21 6.95 4.61
C LYS A 318 -22.04 6.60 3.38
N GLU A 319 -22.34 7.58 2.54
CA GLU A 319 -23.04 7.34 1.26
C GLU A 319 -22.17 6.55 0.28
N ALA A 320 -20.87 6.88 0.16
CA ALA A 320 -19.93 6.13 -0.66
C ALA A 320 -19.84 4.66 -0.20
N GLN A 321 -19.75 4.42 1.11
CA GLN A 321 -19.76 3.09 1.72
C GLN A 321 -21.03 2.32 1.35
N THR A 322 -22.21 2.93 1.57
CA THR A 322 -23.50 2.29 1.28
C THR A 322 -23.62 1.90 -0.20
N ALA A 323 -23.20 2.80 -1.11
CA ALA A 323 -23.20 2.54 -2.54
C ALA A 323 -22.19 1.43 -2.94
N ALA A 324 -21.01 1.40 -2.32
CA ALA A 324 -20.03 0.34 -2.55
C ALA A 324 -20.57 -1.04 -2.12
N TYR A 325 -21.23 -1.14 -0.97
CA TYR A 325 -21.86 -2.40 -0.53
C TYR A 325 -23.06 -2.80 -1.40
N THR A 326 -23.81 -1.85 -1.96
CA THR A 326 -24.82 -2.17 -2.98
C THR A 326 -24.19 -2.86 -4.19
N LEU A 327 -23.04 -2.38 -4.62
CA LEU A 327 -22.28 -2.98 -5.72
C LEU A 327 -21.68 -4.35 -5.32
N VAL A 328 -21.23 -4.53 -4.07
CA VAL A 328 -20.78 -5.84 -3.56
C VAL A 328 -21.87 -6.90 -3.73
N HIS A 329 -23.10 -6.57 -3.41
CA HIS A 329 -24.26 -7.49 -3.51
C HIS A 329 -24.66 -7.84 -4.96
N SER A 330 -24.12 -7.13 -5.97
CA SER A 330 -24.34 -7.46 -7.38
C SER A 330 -23.39 -8.54 -7.91
N VAL A 331 -22.45 -9.02 -7.11
CA VAL A 331 -21.46 -10.03 -7.49
C VAL A 331 -21.60 -11.24 -6.58
N SER A 332 -21.62 -12.42 -7.16
CA SER A 332 -21.63 -13.68 -6.40
C SER A 332 -20.73 -14.73 -7.04
N PHE A 333 -20.06 -15.49 -6.21
CA PHE A 333 -19.34 -16.72 -6.52
C PHE A 333 -19.19 -17.56 -5.26
N ASN A 334 -18.96 -18.85 -5.42
CA ASN A 334 -18.81 -19.75 -4.26
C ASN A 334 -17.61 -19.36 -3.40
N GLY A 335 -17.84 -19.18 -2.09
CA GLY A 335 -16.82 -18.75 -1.15
C GLY A 335 -16.46 -17.25 -1.23
N ALA A 336 -17.32 -16.41 -1.82
CA ALA A 336 -17.14 -14.97 -1.79
C ALA A 336 -17.30 -14.41 -0.38
N PHE A 337 -16.36 -13.55 0.06
CA PHE A 337 -16.51 -12.80 1.30
C PHE A 337 -15.91 -11.41 1.18
N CYS A 338 -16.35 -10.51 2.03
CA CYS A 338 -15.77 -9.17 2.24
C CYS A 338 -15.91 -8.77 3.70
N ARG A 339 -15.19 -7.76 4.13
CA ARG A 339 -15.46 -7.09 5.41
C ARG A 339 -16.70 -6.21 5.26
N THR A 340 -17.50 -6.05 6.33
CA THR A 340 -18.71 -5.21 6.34
C THR A 340 -18.48 -3.82 6.93
N ASP A 341 -17.28 -3.55 7.45
CA ASP A 341 -16.90 -2.34 8.17
C ASP A 341 -15.93 -1.41 7.42
N ILE A 342 -15.67 -1.63 6.12
CA ILE A 342 -14.74 -0.79 5.34
C ILE A 342 -15.19 0.68 5.39
N GLY A 343 -14.25 1.56 5.77
CA GLY A 343 -14.52 3.00 5.92
C GLY A 343 -14.94 3.43 7.34
N TYR A 344 -15.10 2.51 8.29
CA TYR A 344 -15.60 2.83 9.63
C TYR A 344 -14.77 3.90 10.36
N LYS A 345 -13.45 3.93 10.16
CA LYS A 345 -12.54 4.92 10.78
C LYS A 345 -12.85 6.35 10.32
N GLY A 346 -13.28 6.52 9.08
CA GLY A 346 -13.58 7.84 8.51
C GLY A 346 -15.04 8.26 8.64
N ILE A 347 -15.93 7.39 9.12
CA ILE A 347 -17.34 7.70 9.34
C ILE A 347 -17.52 8.09 10.82
N LYS A 348 -17.74 9.37 11.05
CA LYS A 348 -18.04 9.94 12.39
C LYS A 348 -19.51 10.12 12.58
#